data_30c6774d5546a352f562043a3ce6332f
#
_entry.id   30c6774d5546a352f562043a3ce6332f
#
_cell.length_a   1.000
_cell.length_b   1.000
_cell.length_c   1.000
_cell.angle_alpha   90.00
_cell.angle_beta   90.00
_cell.angle_gamma   90.00
#
_symmetry.space_group_name_H-M   'P 1'
#
loop_
_entity.id
_entity.type
_entity.pdbx_description
1 polymer ?
#
loop_
_entity_poly.entity_id
_entity_poly.type
_entity_poly.pdbx_seq_one_letter_code
_entity_poly.pdbx_strand_id
1 'polypeptide(L)'
;GVDDFIGKSVMNDQLVPRVYAADRLCGSLQRLMRENRLLTENIASLEKRNLIDPITGLGNSRYLHQRLGDSLRQVESRGGALCYLLIGLPEIPSQRERYGEHFHQELLRGVARRLQQLVRPLDVLTRLDDRHFGVLTLIDDLRGCSPSSFKRLHEGLNLKAFKTGEGFISIKAGIAMVSLDASALPVDPKRVIEQAEALLPDAYATGRIVPLRYKQPVL
;
A
#
# COMPACT_ATOMS: atom_id res chain seq x y z
N GLY A 1 -17.44 2.18 40.63
CA GLY A 1 -18.63 2.98 40.92
C GLY A 1 -19.78 2.11 41.48
N VAL A 2 -20.83 2.74 41.94
CA VAL A 2 -22.05 2.06 42.36
C VAL A 2 -23.05 2.26 41.23
N ASP A 3 -23.60 1.19 40.70
CA ASP A 3 -24.47 1.22 39.52
C ASP A 3 -25.96 1.32 39.87
N ASP A 4 -26.33 1.01 41.13
CA ASP A 4 -27.71 1.13 41.57
C ASP A 4 -27.81 1.24 43.13
N PHE A 5 -28.94 1.81 43.62
CA PHE A 5 -29.23 1.99 45.03
C PHE A 5 -30.62 1.45 45.36
N ILE A 6 -30.72 0.73 46.47
CA ILE A 6 -32.02 0.24 46.99
C ILE A 6 -32.24 0.75 48.41
N GLY A 7 -33.39 1.37 48.65
CA GLY A 7 -33.80 1.76 49.98
C GLY A 7 -34.07 0.55 50.86
N LYS A 8 -33.64 0.58 52.15
CA LYS A 8 -33.82 -0.53 53.09
C LYS A 8 -35.28 -0.95 53.27
N SER A 9 -36.24 -0.03 53.17
CA SER A 9 -37.66 -0.28 53.33
C SER A 9 -38.31 -1.09 52.21
N VAL A 10 -37.73 -1.08 51.01
CA VAL A 10 -38.26 -1.76 49.81
C VAL A 10 -37.31 -2.87 49.28
N MET A 11 -36.30 -3.20 50.08
CA MET A 11 -35.25 -4.12 49.66
C MET A 11 -35.79 -5.51 49.31
N ASN A 12 -36.72 -6.05 50.10
CA ASN A 12 -37.26 -7.40 49.88
C ASN A 12 -38.04 -7.53 48.56
N ASP A 13 -38.74 -6.46 48.14
CA ASP A 13 -39.57 -6.50 46.92
C ASP A 13 -38.80 -6.14 45.66
N GLN A 14 -37.75 -5.32 45.77
CA GLN A 14 -37.03 -4.78 44.61
C GLN A 14 -35.70 -5.46 44.33
N LEU A 15 -35.11 -6.13 45.32
CA LEU A 15 -33.78 -6.73 45.16
C LEU A 15 -33.74 -7.77 44.02
N VAL A 16 -34.66 -8.73 44.08
CA VAL A 16 -34.70 -9.84 43.13
C VAL A 16 -34.90 -9.37 41.67
N PRO A 17 -35.92 -8.53 41.38
CA PRO A 17 -36.09 -8.03 40.00
C PRO A 17 -34.90 -7.21 39.49
N ARG A 18 -34.23 -6.44 40.35
CA ARG A 18 -33.06 -5.64 39.97
C ARG A 18 -31.83 -6.50 39.69
N VAL A 19 -31.62 -7.54 40.53
CA VAL A 19 -30.54 -8.50 40.29
C VAL A 19 -30.76 -9.22 38.96
N TYR A 20 -31.98 -9.66 38.63
CA TYR A 20 -32.28 -10.27 37.33
C TYR A 20 -32.09 -9.28 36.17
N ALA A 21 -32.45 -7.99 36.34
CA ALA A 21 -32.21 -6.99 35.31
C ALA A 21 -30.70 -6.75 35.10
N ALA A 22 -29.92 -6.66 36.17
CA ALA A 22 -28.46 -6.52 36.11
C ALA A 22 -27.80 -7.72 35.46
N ASP A 23 -28.20 -8.95 35.80
CA ASP A 23 -27.70 -10.19 35.23
C ASP A 23 -27.97 -10.23 33.71
N ARG A 24 -29.20 -9.89 33.28
CA ARG A 24 -29.54 -9.79 31.85
C ARG A 24 -28.69 -8.75 31.11
N LEU A 25 -28.45 -7.60 31.72
CA LEU A 25 -27.62 -6.53 31.17
C LEU A 25 -26.18 -6.99 31.07
N CYS A 26 -25.63 -7.58 32.12
CA CYS A 26 -24.26 -8.15 32.10
C CYS A 26 -24.11 -9.24 31.04
N GLY A 27 -25.09 -10.14 30.95
CA GLY A 27 -25.09 -11.20 29.91
C GLY A 27 -25.15 -10.63 28.48
N SER A 28 -25.98 -9.56 28.29
CA SER A 28 -26.07 -8.88 27.01
C SER A 28 -24.77 -8.15 26.63
N LEU A 29 -24.18 -7.43 27.60
CA LEU A 29 -22.86 -6.78 27.41
C LEU A 29 -21.76 -7.77 27.09
N GLN A 30 -21.69 -8.88 27.83
CA GLN A 30 -20.69 -9.93 27.55
C GLN A 30 -20.87 -10.54 26.17
N ARG A 31 -22.13 -10.73 25.71
CA ARG A 31 -22.41 -11.21 24.34
C ARG A 31 -21.92 -10.21 23.30
N LEU A 32 -22.29 -8.94 23.43
CA LEU A 32 -21.87 -7.87 22.51
C LEU A 32 -20.35 -7.71 22.46
N MET A 33 -19.67 -7.78 23.59
CA MET A 33 -18.21 -7.73 23.65
C MET A 33 -17.58 -8.92 22.91
N ARG A 34 -18.14 -10.13 23.08
CA ARG A 34 -17.66 -11.32 22.38
C ARG A 34 -17.89 -11.25 20.88
N GLU A 35 -19.09 -10.82 20.46
CA GLU A 35 -19.42 -10.61 19.04
C GLU A 35 -18.52 -9.55 18.40
N ASN A 36 -18.28 -8.44 19.09
CA ASN A 36 -17.41 -7.37 18.61
C ASN A 36 -15.96 -7.84 18.45
N ARG A 37 -15.46 -8.63 19.41
CA ARG A 37 -14.14 -9.24 19.31
C ARG A 37 -14.04 -10.18 18.10
N LEU A 38 -15.02 -11.06 17.91
CA LEU A 38 -15.05 -11.99 16.77
C LEU A 38 -15.13 -11.24 15.44
N LEU A 39 -15.93 -10.18 15.35
CA LEU A 39 -16.00 -9.34 14.16
C LEU A 39 -14.65 -8.67 13.86
N THR A 40 -13.98 -8.13 14.87
CA THR A 40 -12.67 -7.51 14.73
C THR A 40 -11.61 -8.53 14.27
N GLU A 41 -11.60 -9.72 14.84
CA GLU A 41 -10.70 -10.81 14.43
C GLU A 41 -10.99 -11.27 12.98
N ASN A 42 -12.25 -11.36 12.59
CA ASN A 42 -12.65 -11.70 11.22
C ASN A 42 -12.25 -10.62 10.22
N ILE A 43 -12.47 -9.34 10.52
CA ILE A 43 -12.02 -8.21 9.68
C ILE A 43 -10.51 -8.27 9.49
N ALA A 44 -9.74 -8.40 10.58
CA ALA A 44 -8.28 -8.52 10.50
C ALA A 44 -7.81 -9.73 9.67
N SER A 45 -8.55 -10.85 9.73
CA SER A 45 -8.27 -12.03 8.90
C SER A 45 -8.56 -11.79 7.42
N LEU A 46 -9.68 -11.14 7.10
CA LEU A 46 -10.04 -10.79 5.73
C LEU A 46 -9.08 -9.75 5.14
N GLU A 47 -8.70 -8.75 5.90
CA GLU A 47 -7.70 -7.77 5.50
C GLU A 47 -6.33 -8.41 5.24
N LYS A 48 -5.94 -9.41 6.04
CA LYS A 48 -4.71 -10.20 5.79
C LYS A 48 -4.75 -10.98 4.47
N ARG A 49 -5.92 -11.37 3.99
CA ARG A 49 -6.09 -12.10 2.72
C ARG A 49 -6.32 -11.18 1.53
N ASN A 50 -6.69 -9.93 1.77
CA ASN A 50 -6.93 -8.97 0.70
C ASN A 50 -5.58 -8.53 0.10
N LEU A 51 -5.44 -8.74 -1.20
CA LEU A 51 -4.26 -8.37 -1.99
C LEU A 51 -4.50 -7.11 -2.84
N ILE A 52 -5.69 -6.52 -2.73
CA ILE A 52 -6.13 -5.37 -3.54
C ILE A 52 -6.24 -4.13 -2.65
N ASP A 53 -5.80 -3.01 -3.18
CA ASP A 53 -5.99 -1.69 -2.58
C ASP A 53 -7.42 -1.17 -2.86
N PRO A 54 -8.22 -0.84 -1.83
CA PRO A 54 -9.63 -0.48 -2.02
C PRO A 54 -9.84 0.89 -2.69
N ILE A 55 -8.85 1.78 -2.67
CA ILE A 55 -8.95 3.12 -3.25
C ILE A 55 -8.72 3.10 -4.75
N THR A 56 -7.70 2.35 -5.19
CA THR A 56 -7.24 2.36 -6.58
C THR A 56 -7.61 1.11 -7.36
N GLY A 57 -7.96 0.01 -6.68
CA GLY A 57 -8.21 -1.29 -7.30
C GLY A 57 -6.93 -2.01 -7.76
N LEU A 58 -5.75 -1.44 -7.50
CA LEU A 58 -4.45 -2.07 -7.78
C LEU A 58 -4.10 -3.12 -6.73
N GLY A 59 -3.04 -3.89 -6.98
CA GLY A 59 -2.43 -4.70 -5.94
C GLY A 59 -1.96 -3.82 -4.77
N ASN A 60 -2.00 -4.34 -3.56
CA ASN A 60 -1.47 -3.66 -2.39
C ASN A 60 -0.01 -4.07 -2.11
N SER A 61 0.56 -3.56 -1.02
CA SER A 61 1.93 -3.87 -0.59
C SER A 61 2.17 -5.38 -0.39
N ARG A 62 1.19 -6.14 0.11
CA ARG A 62 1.31 -7.60 0.26
C ARG A 62 1.39 -8.30 -1.08
N TYR A 63 0.58 -7.86 -2.04
CA TYR A 63 0.62 -8.37 -3.41
C TYR A 63 1.99 -8.13 -4.04
N LEU A 64 2.57 -6.93 -3.83
CA LEU A 64 3.94 -6.65 -4.29
C LEU A 64 4.94 -7.65 -3.71
N HIS A 65 4.95 -7.86 -2.39
CA HIS A 65 5.90 -8.77 -1.75
C HIS A 65 5.78 -10.20 -2.30
N GLN A 66 4.56 -10.69 -2.46
CA GLN A 66 4.30 -12.00 -3.04
C GLN A 66 4.84 -12.10 -4.47
N ARG A 67 4.46 -11.13 -5.33
CA ARG A 67 4.84 -11.13 -6.73
C ARG A 67 6.35 -10.90 -6.92
N LEU A 68 6.98 -10.10 -6.06
CA LEU A 68 8.41 -9.90 -6.08
C LEU A 68 9.15 -11.21 -5.76
N GLY A 69 8.73 -11.93 -4.72
CA GLY A 69 9.29 -13.24 -4.40
C GLY A 69 9.13 -14.27 -5.53
N ASP A 70 7.93 -14.30 -6.16
CA ASP A 70 7.68 -15.17 -7.31
C ASP A 70 8.59 -14.82 -8.51
N SER A 71 8.75 -13.52 -8.77
CA SER A 71 9.58 -13.03 -9.88
C SER A 71 11.07 -13.29 -9.67
N LEU A 72 11.56 -13.17 -8.43
CA LEU A 72 12.94 -13.54 -8.09
C LEU A 72 13.20 -15.03 -8.34
N ARG A 73 12.29 -15.91 -7.91
CA ARG A 73 12.38 -17.35 -8.21
C ARG A 73 12.32 -17.66 -9.71
N GLN A 74 11.53 -16.89 -10.46
CA GLN A 74 11.44 -17.02 -11.90
C GLN A 74 12.77 -16.64 -12.58
N VAL A 75 13.39 -15.51 -12.17
CA VAL A 75 14.70 -15.09 -12.68
C VAL A 75 15.79 -16.12 -12.35
N GLU A 76 15.74 -16.68 -11.12
CA GLU A 76 16.68 -17.72 -10.70
C GLU A 76 16.57 -19.00 -11.56
N SER A 77 15.33 -19.44 -11.85
CA SER A 77 15.09 -20.70 -12.53
C SER A 77 15.13 -20.61 -14.06
N ARG A 78 14.75 -19.48 -14.64
CA ARG A 78 14.58 -19.30 -16.09
C ARG A 78 15.52 -18.28 -16.71
N GLY A 79 16.26 -17.54 -15.88
CA GLY A 79 17.05 -16.39 -16.31
C GLY A 79 16.21 -15.15 -16.59
N GLY A 80 16.79 -14.21 -17.31
CA GLY A 80 16.21 -12.89 -17.53
C GLY A 80 16.60 -11.89 -16.46
N ALA A 81 15.88 -10.78 -16.40
CA ALA A 81 16.11 -9.71 -15.44
C ALA A 81 14.79 -9.22 -14.85
N LEU A 82 14.87 -8.79 -13.61
CA LEU A 82 13.79 -8.14 -12.87
C LEU A 82 14.10 -6.65 -12.78
N CYS A 83 13.08 -5.83 -13.03
CA CYS A 83 13.13 -4.40 -12.79
C CYS A 83 11.99 -4.00 -11.87
N TYR A 84 12.33 -3.41 -10.73
CA TYR A 84 11.40 -2.84 -9.78
C TYR A 84 11.50 -1.32 -9.81
N LEU A 85 10.37 -0.64 -10.04
CA LEU A 85 10.28 0.81 -9.95
C LEU A 85 9.42 1.18 -8.74
N LEU A 86 9.99 2.01 -7.88
CA LEU A 86 9.27 2.68 -6.80
C LEU A 86 8.98 4.11 -7.24
N ILE A 87 7.70 4.44 -7.32
CA ILE A 87 7.19 5.74 -7.73
C ILE A 87 6.65 6.43 -6.49
N GLY A 88 7.23 7.56 -6.13
CA GLY A 88 6.78 8.37 -5.02
C GLY A 88 6.12 9.67 -5.51
N LEU A 89 4.96 9.96 -4.94
CA LEU A 89 4.30 11.24 -5.15
C LEU A 89 4.85 12.26 -4.14
N PRO A 90 5.02 13.53 -4.54
CA PRO A 90 5.47 14.55 -3.62
C PRO A 90 4.46 14.74 -2.49
N GLU A 91 4.95 15.10 -1.34
CA GLU A 91 4.09 15.56 -0.26
C GLU A 91 3.49 16.93 -0.64
N ILE A 92 2.17 17.02 -0.60
CA ILE A 92 1.45 18.26 -0.92
C ILE A 92 0.57 18.62 0.29
N PRO A 93 1.18 18.99 1.45
CA PRO A 93 0.44 19.24 2.69
C PRO A 93 -0.64 20.31 2.51
N SER A 94 -0.29 21.41 1.83
CA SER A 94 -1.20 22.53 1.57
C SER A 94 -2.41 22.14 0.73
N GLN A 95 -2.32 21.13 -0.12
CA GLN A 95 -3.44 20.68 -0.95
C GLN A 95 -4.34 19.71 -0.18
N ARG A 96 -3.78 18.80 0.62
CA ARG A 96 -4.57 17.89 1.47
C ARG A 96 -5.34 18.66 2.53
N GLU A 97 -4.70 19.65 3.16
CA GLU A 97 -5.34 20.55 4.13
C GLU A 97 -6.43 21.43 3.48
N ARG A 98 -6.19 21.91 2.26
CA ARG A 98 -7.10 22.78 1.55
C ARG A 98 -8.28 22.07 0.91
N TYR A 99 -8.08 20.88 0.32
CA TYR A 99 -9.09 20.18 -0.48
C TYR A 99 -9.60 18.88 0.14
N GLY A 100 -9.00 18.45 1.25
CA GLY A 100 -9.45 17.30 2.03
C GLY A 100 -9.10 15.92 1.45
N GLU A 101 -9.55 14.88 2.13
CA GLU A 101 -9.24 13.49 1.82
C GLU A 101 -9.83 13.02 0.47
N HIS A 102 -11.00 13.53 0.10
CA HIS A 102 -11.66 13.17 -1.16
C HIS A 102 -10.81 13.54 -2.38
N PHE A 103 -10.24 14.74 -2.38
CA PHE A 103 -9.30 15.20 -3.40
C PHE A 103 -8.07 14.29 -3.52
N HIS A 104 -7.50 13.92 -2.38
CA HIS A 104 -6.34 13.02 -2.35
C HIS A 104 -6.65 11.65 -2.99
N GLN A 105 -7.79 11.08 -2.64
CA GLN A 105 -8.24 9.82 -3.24
C GLN A 105 -8.52 9.94 -4.75
N GLU A 106 -9.07 11.05 -5.20
CA GLU A 106 -9.26 11.33 -6.63
C GLU A 106 -7.93 11.38 -7.39
N LEU A 107 -6.94 12.08 -6.83
CA LEU A 107 -5.59 12.12 -7.38
C LEU A 107 -4.97 10.73 -7.46
N LEU A 108 -5.03 9.94 -6.39
CA LEU A 108 -4.53 8.56 -6.36
C LEU A 108 -5.18 7.67 -7.42
N ARG A 109 -6.51 7.77 -7.59
CA ARG A 109 -7.23 7.05 -8.66
C ARG A 109 -6.82 7.53 -10.04
N GLY A 110 -6.56 8.83 -10.20
CA GLY A 110 -6.05 9.43 -11.43
C GLY A 110 -4.67 8.90 -11.81
N VAL A 111 -3.75 8.87 -10.83
CA VAL A 111 -2.40 8.31 -10.99
C VAL A 111 -2.47 6.83 -11.32
N ALA A 112 -3.24 6.05 -10.57
CA ALA A 112 -3.42 4.62 -10.80
C ALA A 112 -3.89 4.31 -12.22
N ARG A 113 -4.95 4.98 -12.70
CA ARG A 113 -5.46 4.82 -14.07
C ARG A 113 -4.42 5.16 -15.13
N ARG A 114 -3.64 6.22 -14.90
CA ARG A 114 -2.58 6.61 -15.84
C ARG A 114 -1.45 5.60 -15.86
N LEU A 115 -1.02 5.10 -14.71
CA LEU A 115 -0.02 4.05 -14.60
C LEU A 115 -0.47 2.77 -15.33
N GLN A 116 -1.72 2.34 -15.16
CA GLN A 116 -2.30 1.19 -15.87
C GLN A 116 -2.21 1.32 -17.41
N GLN A 117 -2.31 2.54 -17.94
CA GLN A 117 -2.18 2.81 -19.38
C GLN A 117 -0.74 2.83 -19.87
N LEU A 118 0.22 3.01 -18.98
CA LEU A 118 1.63 3.18 -19.30
C LEU A 118 2.47 1.91 -19.08
N VAL A 119 2.03 1.04 -18.19
CA VAL A 119 2.68 -0.27 -17.94
C VAL A 119 2.16 -1.33 -18.92
N ARG A 120 2.91 -2.39 -19.07
CA ARG A 120 2.52 -3.53 -19.92
C ARG A 120 1.48 -4.38 -19.21
N PRO A 121 0.64 -5.15 -19.93
CA PRO A 121 -0.38 -6.01 -19.33
C PRO A 121 0.16 -7.06 -18.36
N LEU A 122 1.42 -7.49 -18.54
CA LEU A 122 2.07 -8.49 -17.69
C LEU A 122 2.86 -7.87 -16.52
N ASP A 123 3.03 -6.55 -16.50
CA ASP A 123 3.68 -5.88 -15.38
C ASP A 123 2.76 -5.89 -14.16
N VAL A 124 3.37 -6.02 -12.98
CA VAL A 124 2.66 -5.92 -11.71
C VAL A 124 2.64 -4.46 -11.30
N LEU A 125 1.45 -3.92 -11.12
CA LEU A 125 1.24 -2.56 -10.64
C LEU A 125 0.55 -2.59 -9.28
N THR A 126 1.14 -1.88 -8.31
CA THR A 126 0.68 -1.88 -6.92
C THR A 126 0.64 -0.46 -6.35
N ARG A 127 -0.25 -0.24 -5.38
CA ARG A 127 -0.21 0.89 -4.48
C ARG A 127 0.29 0.40 -3.12
N LEU A 128 1.32 1.03 -2.59
CA LEU A 128 1.99 0.60 -1.37
C LEU A 128 1.42 1.32 -0.14
N ASP A 129 1.22 2.62 -0.28
CA ASP A 129 0.68 3.50 0.75
C ASP A 129 0.06 4.78 0.14
N ASP A 130 -0.09 5.82 0.93
CA ASP A 130 -0.73 7.09 0.52
C ASP A 130 0.02 7.87 -0.57
N ARG A 131 1.29 7.54 -0.83
CA ARG A 131 2.13 8.27 -1.78
C ARG A 131 2.96 7.39 -2.70
N HIS A 132 3.03 6.09 -2.45
CA HIS A 132 3.93 5.21 -3.18
C HIS A 132 3.20 4.18 -4.03
N PHE A 133 3.70 4.02 -5.25
CA PHE A 133 3.30 2.96 -6.17
C PHE A 133 4.51 2.12 -6.55
N GLY A 134 4.28 0.83 -6.76
CA GLY A 134 5.30 -0.10 -7.23
C GLY A 134 4.96 -0.64 -8.61
N VAL A 135 5.94 -0.68 -9.49
CA VAL A 135 5.85 -1.39 -10.78
C VAL A 135 6.94 -2.45 -10.81
N LEU A 136 6.53 -3.70 -11.08
CA LEU A 136 7.45 -4.83 -11.20
C LEU A 136 7.32 -5.40 -12.60
N THR A 137 8.42 -5.47 -13.32
CA THR A 137 8.48 -6.01 -14.68
C THR A 137 9.59 -7.03 -14.83
N LEU A 138 9.32 -8.09 -15.58
CA LEU A 138 10.29 -9.08 -16.01
C LEU A 138 10.69 -8.80 -17.45
N ILE A 139 11.98 -8.83 -17.71
CA ILE A 139 12.57 -8.54 -19.02
C ILE A 139 13.59 -9.63 -19.35
N ASP A 140 13.85 -9.84 -20.63
CA ASP A 140 14.76 -10.90 -21.07
C ASP A 140 16.22 -10.63 -20.68
N ASP A 141 16.62 -9.34 -20.57
CA ASP A 141 18.01 -8.94 -20.34
C ASP A 141 18.06 -7.63 -19.51
N LEU A 142 19.03 -7.50 -18.62
CA LEU A 142 19.31 -6.29 -17.84
C LEU A 142 19.51 -5.02 -18.71
N ARG A 143 19.91 -5.15 -19.96
CA ARG A 143 20.02 -4.02 -20.89
C ARG A 143 18.68 -3.34 -21.14
N GLY A 144 17.59 -4.10 -21.04
CA GLY A 144 16.23 -3.56 -21.09
C GLY A 144 15.81 -2.81 -19.81
N CYS A 145 16.54 -2.99 -18.70
CA CYS A 145 16.32 -2.29 -17.43
C CYS A 145 17.09 -0.95 -17.42
N SER A 146 16.65 0.01 -18.19
CA SER A 146 17.29 1.33 -18.27
C SER A 146 16.26 2.45 -18.06
N PRO A 147 16.65 3.64 -17.57
CA PRO A 147 15.75 4.78 -17.46
C PRO A 147 15.02 5.14 -18.76
N SER A 148 15.69 4.94 -19.92
CA SER A 148 15.09 5.19 -21.23
C SER A 148 13.93 4.26 -21.56
N SER A 149 13.96 3.03 -21.07
CA SER A 149 12.84 2.06 -21.25
C SER A 149 11.57 2.49 -20.56
N PHE A 150 11.69 3.30 -19.50
CA PHE A 150 10.58 3.80 -18.71
C PHE A 150 10.29 5.31 -18.91
N LYS A 151 10.88 5.89 -19.97
CA LYS A 151 10.70 7.32 -20.30
C LYS A 151 9.21 7.70 -20.42
N ARG A 152 8.40 6.88 -21.11
CA ARG A 152 6.95 7.12 -21.24
C ARG A 152 6.23 7.19 -19.87
N LEU A 153 6.64 6.34 -18.94
CA LEU A 153 6.07 6.31 -17.58
C LEU A 153 6.43 7.59 -16.84
N HIS A 154 7.70 7.99 -16.88
CA HIS A 154 8.18 9.23 -16.27
C HIS A 154 7.48 10.46 -16.86
N GLU A 155 7.45 10.59 -18.19
CA GLU A 155 6.80 11.72 -18.88
C GLU A 155 5.29 11.74 -18.64
N GLY A 156 4.65 10.58 -18.64
CA GLY A 156 3.23 10.46 -18.38
C GLY A 156 2.81 10.93 -16.99
N LEU A 157 3.68 10.78 -15.99
CA LEU A 157 3.43 11.25 -14.63
C LEU A 157 3.80 12.73 -14.46
N ASN A 158 4.93 13.18 -15.01
CA ASN A 158 5.53 14.47 -14.68
C ASN A 158 5.17 15.60 -15.65
N LEU A 159 4.82 15.28 -16.90
CA LEU A 159 4.52 16.30 -17.92
C LEU A 159 3.03 16.49 -18.21
N LYS A 160 2.17 15.63 -17.64
CA LYS A 160 0.72 15.69 -17.89
C LYS A 160 -0.04 15.87 -16.59
N ALA A 161 -0.81 16.94 -16.50
CA ALA A 161 -1.66 17.20 -15.34
C ALA A 161 -2.73 16.10 -15.12
N PHE A 162 -3.17 15.97 -13.90
CA PHE A 162 -4.26 15.08 -13.48
C PHE A 162 -5.52 15.91 -13.31
N LYS A 163 -6.62 15.45 -13.88
CA LYS A 163 -7.94 16.08 -13.70
C LYS A 163 -8.52 15.59 -12.37
N THR A 164 -8.92 16.54 -11.54
CA THR A 164 -9.62 16.34 -10.26
C THR A 164 -10.87 17.21 -10.22
N GLY A 165 -11.73 17.04 -9.22
CA GLY A 165 -12.90 17.91 -9.00
C GLY A 165 -12.52 19.38 -8.84
N GLU A 166 -11.34 19.66 -8.31
CA GLU A 166 -10.80 21.02 -8.09
C GLU A 166 -9.99 21.58 -9.27
N GLY A 167 -9.94 20.86 -10.41
CA GLY A 167 -9.21 21.27 -11.59
C GLY A 167 -8.06 20.37 -12.02
N PHE A 168 -7.07 20.95 -12.70
CA PHE A 168 -5.91 20.22 -13.21
C PHE A 168 -4.71 20.39 -12.28
N ILE A 169 -4.14 19.27 -11.84
CA ILE A 169 -3.01 19.22 -10.91
C ILE A 169 -1.80 18.58 -11.59
N SER A 170 -0.69 19.29 -11.60
CA SER A 170 0.62 18.74 -12.00
C SER A 170 1.36 18.23 -10.77
N ILE A 171 1.95 17.07 -10.88
CA ILE A 171 2.80 16.48 -9.83
C ILE A 171 4.22 16.32 -10.37
N LYS A 172 5.19 16.24 -9.46
CA LYS A 172 6.57 15.86 -9.76
C LYS A 172 6.90 14.58 -9.01
N ALA A 173 6.56 13.44 -9.61
CA ALA A 173 6.84 12.14 -9.02
C ALA A 173 8.33 11.82 -9.08
N GLY A 174 8.90 11.32 -7.98
CA GLY A 174 10.21 10.70 -7.95
C GLY A 174 10.10 9.23 -8.39
N ILE A 175 11.04 8.74 -9.18
CA ILE A 175 11.07 7.34 -9.61
C ILE A 175 12.43 6.74 -9.32
N ALA A 176 12.47 5.79 -8.40
CA ALA A 176 13.64 4.95 -8.14
C ALA A 176 13.49 3.63 -8.91
N MET A 177 14.58 3.12 -9.47
CA MET A 177 14.58 1.90 -10.26
C MET A 177 15.68 0.96 -9.76
N VAL A 178 15.31 -0.23 -9.31
CA VAL A 178 16.25 -1.29 -8.95
C VAL A 178 16.13 -2.42 -9.95
N SER A 179 17.25 -2.81 -10.53
CA SER A 179 17.33 -3.91 -11.50
C SER A 179 18.31 -4.99 -11.04
N LEU A 180 17.97 -6.24 -11.31
CA LEU A 180 18.81 -7.39 -11.00
C LEU A 180 18.58 -8.55 -12.01
N ASP A 181 19.55 -9.43 -12.11
CA ASP A 181 19.47 -10.69 -12.84
C ASP A 181 19.89 -11.87 -11.95
N ALA A 182 19.99 -13.05 -12.51
CA ALA A 182 20.36 -14.26 -11.78
C ALA A 182 21.71 -14.16 -11.05
N SER A 183 22.63 -13.31 -11.50
CA SER A 183 23.95 -13.13 -10.86
C SER A 183 23.89 -12.46 -9.50
N ALA A 184 22.77 -11.78 -9.22
CA ALA A 184 22.53 -11.09 -7.93
C ALA A 184 21.78 -11.96 -6.92
N LEU A 185 21.34 -13.15 -7.28
CA LEU A 185 20.57 -14.04 -6.44
C LEU A 185 21.46 -14.99 -5.60
N PRO A 186 20.99 -15.45 -4.43
CA PRO A 186 19.70 -15.14 -3.81
C PRO A 186 19.64 -13.75 -3.16
N VAL A 187 18.48 -13.09 -3.18
CA VAL A 187 18.23 -11.81 -2.54
C VAL A 187 16.88 -11.82 -1.80
N ASP A 188 16.83 -11.23 -0.61
CA ASP A 188 15.58 -11.03 0.10
C ASP A 188 14.75 -9.94 -0.64
N PRO A 189 13.47 -10.21 -0.97
CA PRO A 189 12.56 -9.21 -1.53
C PRO A 189 12.56 -7.88 -0.80
N LYS A 190 12.67 -7.89 0.53
CA LYS A 190 12.72 -6.68 1.35
C LYS A 190 13.91 -5.79 0.99
N ARG A 191 15.08 -6.37 0.74
CA ARG A 191 16.26 -5.59 0.37
C ARG A 191 16.12 -4.86 -0.95
N VAL A 192 15.40 -5.45 -1.91
CA VAL A 192 15.12 -4.79 -3.19
C VAL A 192 14.25 -3.55 -2.98
N ILE A 193 13.26 -3.65 -2.11
CA ILE A 193 12.36 -2.55 -1.75
C ILE A 193 13.13 -1.46 -1.00
N GLU A 194 13.89 -1.82 0.04
CA GLU A 194 14.72 -0.90 0.84
C GLU A 194 15.72 -0.12 -0.03
N GLN A 195 16.33 -0.79 -1.02
CA GLN A 195 17.22 -0.11 -1.96
C GLN A 195 16.49 0.91 -2.84
N ALA A 196 15.29 0.60 -3.29
CA ALA A 196 14.47 1.54 -4.05
C ALA A 196 14.02 2.74 -3.18
N GLU A 197 13.66 2.49 -1.93
CA GLU A 197 13.31 3.54 -0.95
C GLU A 197 14.49 4.47 -0.69
N ALA A 198 15.69 3.92 -0.55
CA ALA A 198 16.91 4.69 -0.33
C ALA A 198 17.27 5.63 -1.50
N LEU A 199 16.85 5.31 -2.73
CA LEU A 199 17.06 6.12 -3.93
C LEU A 199 16.01 7.21 -4.13
N LEU A 200 14.87 7.11 -3.45
CA LEU A 200 13.73 7.98 -3.70
C LEU A 200 14.01 9.47 -3.40
N PRO A 201 14.77 9.85 -2.35
CA PRO A 201 15.16 11.24 -2.13
C PRO A 201 15.91 11.85 -3.32
N ASP A 202 16.86 11.10 -3.91
CA ASP A 202 17.61 11.55 -5.08
C ASP A 202 16.70 11.68 -6.32
N ALA A 203 15.73 10.77 -6.45
CA ALA A 203 14.74 10.83 -7.51
C ALA A 203 13.85 12.08 -7.42
N TYR A 204 13.46 12.48 -6.21
CA TYR A 204 12.75 13.75 -6.00
C TYR A 204 13.63 14.98 -6.31
N ALA A 205 14.87 14.96 -5.84
CA ALA A 205 15.80 16.08 -6.03
C ALA A 205 16.15 16.31 -7.51
N THR A 206 16.38 15.22 -8.26
CA THR A 206 16.79 15.29 -9.67
C THR A 206 15.62 15.39 -10.64
N GLY A 207 14.42 14.98 -10.25
CA GLY A 207 13.25 14.86 -11.13
C GLY A 207 13.46 13.84 -12.26
N ARG A 208 14.37 12.88 -12.09
CA ARG A 208 14.71 11.85 -13.07
C ARG A 208 14.49 10.46 -12.48
N ILE A 209 14.50 9.45 -13.34
CA ILE A 209 14.57 8.06 -12.88
C ILE A 209 15.98 7.80 -12.37
N VAL A 210 16.11 7.42 -11.09
CA VAL A 210 17.39 7.07 -10.47
C VAL A 210 17.56 5.55 -10.50
N PRO A 211 18.49 5.03 -11.35
CA PRO A 211 18.69 3.59 -11.48
C PRO A 211 19.73 3.06 -10.50
N LEU A 212 19.50 1.87 -10.00
CA LEU A 212 20.46 1.04 -9.29
C LEU A 212 20.46 -0.37 -9.87
N ARG A 213 21.63 -0.86 -10.27
CA ARG A 213 21.82 -2.29 -10.52
C ARG A 213 22.21 -2.96 -9.21
N TYR A 214 21.31 -3.81 -8.71
CA TYR A 214 21.58 -4.56 -7.50
C TYR A 214 22.71 -5.56 -7.73
N LYS A 215 23.68 -5.57 -6.84
CA LYS A 215 24.76 -6.56 -6.80
C LYS A 215 24.81 -7.15 -5.40
N GLN A 216 25.10 -8.44 -5.30
CA GLN A 216 25.39 -9.01 -3.99
C GLN A 216 26.55 -8.26 -3.35
N PRO A 217 26.48 -7.90 -2.06
CA PRO A 217 27.64 -7.43 -1.34
C PRO A 217 28.70 -8.55 -1.39
N VAL A 218 29.89 -8.20 -1.87
CA VAL A 218 31.06 -9.09 -1.82
C VAL A 218 31.35 -9.32 -0.33
N LEU A 219 31.24 -10.57 0.12
CA LEU A 219 31.59 -10.98 1.48
C LEU A 219 33.09 -10.83 1.70
#